data_8a616af00bfb2afe5458a00b3de3e16b
#
_entry.id   8a616af00bfb2afe5458a00b3de3e16b
#
_cell.length_a   1.000
_cell.length_b   1.000
_cell.length_c   1.000
_cell.angle_alpha   90.00
_cell.angle_beta   90.00
_cell.angle_gamma   90.00
#
_symmetry.space_group_name_H-M   'P 1'
#
loop_
_entity.id
_entity.type
_entity.pdbx_description
1 polymer ?
#
loop_
_entity_poly.entity_id
_entity_poly.type
_entity_poly.pdbx_seq_one_letter_code
_entity_poly.pdbx_strand_id
1 'polypeptide(L)'
;FMVVGDRFGKGDMFLPELVAAAEIMKSSLAILEPKLRENQVTQEPVGRIVIATVKGDLHDIGKTMVSSLLMANGFEVIDLGIDVATLNIIDAARKNQADMICLSALLTTTIIAQKEVLDALKEMGHREDFKVMIGGAASSQNWAEEIGADAYGADAQEATEIAIDLLKK
;
A
#
# COMPACT_ATOMS: atom_id res chain seq x y z
N PHE A 1 5.20 -10.69 12.11
CA PHE A 1 6.27 -10.27 11.19
C PHE A 1 7.02 -9.06 11.75
N MET A 2 6.37 -8.04 12.29
CA MET A 2 6.99 -6.85 12.91
C MET A 2 8.08 -7.20 13.94
N VAL A 3 7.81 -8.12 14.87
CA VAL A 3 8.80 -8.57 15.88
C VAL A 3 10.05 -9.17 15.23
N VAL A 4 9.89 -9.90 14.11
CA VAL A 4 11.03 -10.49 13.36
C VAL A 4 11.85 -9.39 12.68
N GLY A 5 11.18 -8.41 12.05
CA GLY A 5 11.84 -7.25 11.44
C GLY A 5 12.63 -6.43 12.46
N ASP A 6 12.04 -6.17 13.63
CA ASP A 6 12.67 -5.46 14.74
C ASP A 6 13.93 -6.17 15.26
N ARG A 7 13.86 -7.49 15.42
CA ARG A 7 15.01 -8.32 15.86
C ARG A 7 16.09 -8.38 14.80
N PHE A 8 15.73 -8.48 13.53
CA PHE A 8 16.68 -8.40 12.43
C PHE A 8 17.39 -7.04 12.41
N GLY A 9 16.65 -5.93 12.55
CA GLY A 9 17.22 -4.58 12.62
C GLY A 9 18.16 -4.36 13.83
N LYS A 10 17.95 -5.08 14.93
CA LYS A 10 18.82 -5.07 16.13
C LYS A 10 20.00 -6.04 16.03
N GLY A 11 20.08 -6.86 14.98
CA GLY A 11 21.10 -7.88 14.82
C GLY A 11 20.88 -9.16 15.64
N ASP A 12 19.71 -9.33 16.24
CA ASP A 12 19.31 -10.51 17.02
C ASP A 12 18.82 -11.67 16.13
N MET A 13 18.57 -11.39 14.85
CA MET A 13 18.18 -12.36 13.83
C MET A 13 18.95 -12.13 12.55
N PHE A 14 19.14 -13.18 11.74
CA PHE A 14 19.86 -13.14 10.47
C PHE A 14 18.90 -13.19 9.28
N LEU A 15 19.40 -12.87 8.09
CA LEU A 15 18.63 -12.83 6.86
C LEU A 15 17.81 -14.11 6.56
N PRO A 16 18.32 -15.34 6.76
CA PRO A 16 17.52 -16.55 6.54
C PRO A 16 16.26 -16.64 7.40
N GLU A 17 16.31 -16.17 8.64
CA GLU A 17 15.16 -16.17 9.54
C GLU A 17 14.11 -15.14 9.12
N LEU A 18 14.55 -13.97 8.65
CA LEU A 18 13.67 -12.96 8.09
C LEU A 18 12.97 -13.47 6.82
N VAL A 19 13.71 -14.12 5.91
CA VAL A 19 13.17 -14.72 4.68
C VAL A 19 12.16 -15.83 5.01
N ALA A 20 12.48 -16.71 5.96
CA ALA A 20 11.54 -17.76 6.38
C ALA A 20 10.24 -17.19 6.96
N ALA A 21 10.33 -16.15 7.78
CA ALA A 21 9.16 -15.47 8.33
C ALA A 21 8.32 -14.81 7.23
N ALA A 22 8.96 -14.24 6.20
CA ALA A 22 8.29 -13.64 5.04
C ALA A 22 7.52 -14.70 4.23
N GLU A 23 8.11 -15.87 3.98
CA GLU A 23 7.46 -16.97 3.26
C GLU A 23 6.25 -17.54 4.03
N ILE A 24 6.37 -17.65 5.35
CA ILE A 24 5.25 -18.07 6.21
C ILE A 24 4.12 -17.05 6.13
N MET A 25 4.42 -15.74 6.19
CA MET A 25 3.43 -14.69 6.06
C MET A 25 2.72 -14.74 4.70
N LYS A 26 3.47 -14.81 3.60
CA LYS A 26 2.92 -14.94 2.25
C LYS A 26 1.98 -16.14 2.12
N SER A 27 2.42 -17.30 2.61
CA SER A 27 1.62 -18.53 2.56
C SER A 27 0.33 -18.41 3.38
N SER A 28 0.40 -17.77 4.54
CA SER A 28 -0.77 -17.52 5.39
C SER A 28 -1.77 -16.57 4.72
N LEU A 29 -1.28 -15.49 4.14
CA LEU A 29 -2.12 -14.52 3.41
C LEU A 29 -2.79 -15.16 2.19
N ALA A 30 -2.09 -15.99 1.43
CA ALA A 30 -2.65 -16.68 0.27
C ALA A 30 -3.85 -17.59 0.64
N ILE A 31 -3.89 -18.11 1.88
CA ILE A 31 -5.01 -18.90 2.40
C ILE A 31 -6.16 -17.99 2.87
N LEU A 32 -5.83 -16.85 3.47
CA LEU A 32 -6.81 -15.94 4.07
C LEU A 32 -7.50 -15.05 3.05
N GLU A 33 -6.79 -14.53 2.05
CA GLU A 33 -7.33 -13.61 1.05
C GLU A 33 -8.60 -14.10 0.34
N PRO A 34 -8.69 -15.35 -0.17
CA PRO A 34 -9.91 -15.85 -0.79
C PRO A 34 -11.11 -15.80 0.16
N LYS A 35 -10.90 -16.14 1.44
CA LYS A 35 -11.97 -16.12 2.47
C LYS A 35 -12.39 -14.70 2.84
N LEU A 36 -11.44 -13.75 2.86
CA LEU A 36 -11.77 -12.35 3.07
C LEU A 36 -12.62 -11.81 1.91
N ARG A 37 -12.29 -12.18 0.68
CA ARG A 37 -13.07 -11.80 -0.52
C ARG A 37 -14.47 -12.43 -0.53
N GLU A 38 -14.62 -13.69 -0.12
CA GLU A 38 -15.91 -14.37 -0.04
C GLU A 38 -16.89 -13.68 0.94
N ASN A 39 -16.38 -13.14 2.04
CA ASN A 39 -17.19 -12.44 3.04
C ASN A 39 -17.65 -11.03 2.61
N GLN A 40 -17.07 -10.46 1.56
CA GLN A 40 -17.41 -9.12 1.03
C GLN A 40 -18.55 -9.12 0.00
N VAL A 41 -18.98 -10.27 -0.49
CA VAL A 41 -19.91 -10.40 -1.65
C VAL A 41 -21.33 -9.86 -1.40
N THR A 42 -21.68 -9.44 -0.18
CA THR A 42 -23.04 -9.03 0.17
C THR A 42 -23.24 -7.57 0.56
N GLN A 43 -22.18 -6.77 0.60
CA GLN A 43 -22.28 -5.32 0.93
C GLN A 43 -21.53 -4.47 -0.09
N GLU A 44 -22.03 -3.28 -0.37
CA GLU A 44 -21.26 -2.28 -1.12
C GLU A 44 -19.94 -2.02 -0.39
N PRO A 45 -18.79 -1.99 -1.09
CA PRO A 45 -17.50 -1.73 -0.45
C PRO A 45 -17.49 -0.35 0.21
N VAL A 46 -16.79 -0.25 1.33
CA VAL A 46 -16.56 1.03 2.04
C VAL A 46 -15.92 2.06 1.11
N GLY A 47 -15.06 1.60 0.20
CA GLY A 47 -14.41 2.37 -0.84
C GLY A 47 -13.53 1.47 -1.69
N ARG A 48 -13.05 2.00 -2.83
CA ARG A 48 -12.14 1.31 -3.75
C ARG A 48 -10.74 1.88 -3.65
N ILE A 49 -9.77 1.01 -3.47
CA ILE A 49 -8.37 1.38 -3.26
C ILE A 49 -7.50 0.67 -4.29
N VAL A 50 -6.74 1.44 -5.06
CA VAL A 50 -5.64 0.90 -5.87
C VAL A 50 -4.38 0.96 -5.03
N ILE A 51 -3.66 -0.17 -4.91
CA ILE A 51 -2.41 -0.25 -4.18
C ILE A 51 -1.29 -0.80 -5.07
N ALA A 52 -0.10 -0.21 -4.98
CA ALA A 52 1.05 -0.61 -5.78
C ALA A 52 2.36 -0.41 -5.04
N THR A 53 3.34 -1.26 -5.31
CA THR A 53 4.75 -0.92 -5.08
C THR A 53 5.27 -0.17 -6.30
N VAL A 54 5.83 1.00 -6.08
CA VAL A 54 6.23 1.94 -7.13
C VAL A 54 7.32 1.40 -8.03
N LYS A 55 7.53 2.05 -9.17
CA LYS A 55 8.55 1.72 -10.17
C LYS A 55 9.94 1.58 -9.55
N GLY A 56 10.63 0.48 -9.90
CA GLY A 56 11.98 0.16 -9.44
C GLY A 56 12.04 -0.53 -8.07
N ASP A 57 10.92 -0.68 -7.37
CA ASP A 57 10.86 -1.36 -6.08
C ASP A 57 10.17 -2.73 -6.18
N LEU A 58 10.79 -3.75 -5.57
CA LEU A 58 10.34 -5.15 -5.63
C LEU A 58 9.78 -5.67 -4.30
N HIS A 59 9.69 -4.81 -3.27
CA HIS A 59 9.26 -5.21 -1.94
C HIS A 59 7.73 -5.18 -1.84
N ASP A 60 7.12 -6.28 -1.45
CA ASP A 60 5.66 -6.44 -1.42
C ASP A 60 5.07 -6.82 -0.05
N ILE A 61 5.86 -7.24 0.92
CA ILE A 61 5.34 -7.79 2.17
C ILE A 61 4.51 -6.77 2.93
N GLY A 62 5.03 -5.57 3.15
CA GLY A 62 4.31 -4.50 3.84
C GLY A 62 3.03 -4.11 3.09
N LYS A 63 3.13 -3.96 1.77
CA LYS A 63 1.99 -3.67 0.89
C LYS A 63 0.91 -4.75 0.98
N THR A 64 1.29 -6.03 0.95
CA THR A 64 0.36 -7.16 1.05
C THR A 64 -0.35 -7.20 2.41
N MET A 65 0.34 -6.84 3.49
CA MET A 65 -0.28 -6.71 4.81
C MET A 65 -1.32 -5.59 4.84
N VAL A 66 -0.99 -4.41 4.31
CA VAL A 66 -1.93 -3.29 4.17
C VAL A 66 -3.15 -3.72 3.35
N SER A 67 -2.93 -4.31 2.17
CA SER A 67 -4.00 -4.82 1.31
C SER A 67 -4.95 -5.77 2.04
N SER A 68 -4.39 -6.72 2.79
CA SER A 68 -5.19 -7.71 3.55
C SER A 68 -6.01 -7.07 4.66
N LEU A 69 -5.46 -6.10 5.39
CA LEU A 69 -6.19 -5.40 6.45
C LEU A 69 -7.28 -4.48 5.86
N LEU A 70 -7.01 -3.80 4.75
CA LEU A 70 -8.02 -3.01 4.05
C LEU A 70 -9.19 -3.89 3.57
N MET A 71 -8.91 -5.04 2.96
CA MET A 71 -9.95 -6.01 2.57
C MET A 71 -10.75 -6.50 3.78
N ALA A 72 -10.09 -6.82 4.90
CA ALA A 72 -10.77 -7.25 6.11
C ALA A 72 -11.71 -6.17 6.69
N ASN A 73 -11.44 -4.90 6.41
CA ASN A 73 -12.27 -3.76 6.81
C ASN A 73 -13.30 -3.32 5.76
N GLY A 74 -13.53 -4.14 4.72
CA GLY A 74 -14.61 -3.94 3.76
C GLY A 74 -14.27 -3.09 2.54
N PHE A 75 -12.98 -2.79 2.30
CA PHE A 75 -12.54 -2.12 1.08
C PHE A 75 -12.40 -3.10 -0.09
N GLU A 76 -12.75 -2.64 -1.29
CA GLU A 76 -12.36 -3.30 -2.54
C GLU A 76 -10.93 -2.87 -2.87
N VAL A 77 -9.98 -3.81 -2.83
CA VAL A 77 -8.56 -3.52 -3.06
C VAL A 77 -8.12 -4.11 -4.39
N ILE A 78 -7.58 -3.24 -5.26
CA ILE A 78 -6.98 -3.59 -6.54
C ILE A 78 -5.46 -3.50 -6.36
N ASP A 79 -4.81 -4.64 -6.10
CA ASP A 79 -3.37 -4.74 -5.95
C ASP A 79 -2.71 -4.91 -7.33
N LEU A 80 -1.90 -3.94 -7.74
CA LEU A 80 -1.19 -3.94 -9.01
C LEU A 80 0.16 -4.67 -8.97
N GLY A 81 0.59 -5.15 -7.80
CA GLY A 81 1.86 -5.83 -7.63
C GLY A 81 3.02 -4.88 -7.36
N ILE A 82 4.18 -5.23 -7.91
CA ILE A 82 5.47 -4.57 -7.69
C ILE A 82 6.00 -3.94 -8.98
N ASP A 83 6.97 -3.03 -8.87
CA ASP A 83 7.62 -2.36 -10.02
C ASP A 83 6.61 -1.73 -10.98
N VAL A 84 5.57 -1.09 -10.45
CA VAL A 84 4.46 -0.59 -11.25
C VAL A 84 4.76 0.81 -11.78
N ALA A 85 4.71 0.97 -13.09
CA ALA A 85 4.93 2.26 -13.74
C ALA A 85 3.84 3.28 -13.35
N THR A 86 4.24 4.55 -13.19
CA THR A 86 3.39 5.69 -12.81
C THR A 86 2.07 5.74 -13.58
N LEU A 87 2.12 5.68 -14.90
CA LEU A 87 0.91 5.76 -15.72
C LEU A 87 -0.02 4.56 -15.53
N ASN A 88 0.53 3.36 -15.30
CA ASN A 88 -0.28 2.17 -15.04
C ASN A 88 -1.05 2.28 -13.72
N ILE A 89 -0.46 2.91 -12.69
CA ILE A 89 -1.13 3.17 -11.42
C ILE A 89 -2.32 4.12 -11.64
N ILE A 90 -2.08 5.23 -12.32
CA ILE A 90 -3.10 6.25 -12.60
C ILE A 90 -4.23 5.67 -13.46
N ASP A 91 -3.89 4.96 -14.53
CA ASP A 91 -4.88 4.34 -15.41
C ASP A 91 -5.72 3.30 -14.68
N ALA A 92 -5.10 2.48 -13.83
CA ALA A 92 -5.82 1.50 -13.00
C ALA A 92 -6.77 2.19 -12.02
N ALA A 93 -6.34 3.27 -11.36
CA ALA A 93 -7.18 4.04 -10.44
C ALA A 93 -8.41 4.63 -11.17
N ARG A 94 -8.22 5.23 -12.33
CA ARG A 94 -9.30 5.79 -13.13
C ARG A 94 -10.26 4.70 -13.66
N LYS A 95 -9.72 3.62 -14.21
CA LYS A 95 -10.51 2.52 -14.78
C LYS A 95 -11.39 1.85 -13.73
N ASN A 96 -10.88 1.69 -12.52
CA ASN A 96 -11.61 1.06 -11.43
C ASN A 96 -12.41 2.06 -10.57
N GLN A 97 -12.42 3.34 -10.94
CA GLN A 97 -13.08 4.40 -10.17
C GLN A 97 -12.66 4.37 -8.68
N ALA A 98 -11.35 4.29 -8.45
CA ALA A 98 -10.80 4.23 -7.10
C ALA A 98 -11.07 5.55 -6.35
N ASP A 99 -11.31 5.43 -5.06
CA ASP A 99 -11.40 6.58 -4.14
C ASP A 99 -10.00 6.95 -3.61
N MET A 100 -9.08 5.96 -3.56
CA MET A 100 -7.73 6.15 -3.02
C MET A 100 -6.68 5.37 -3.82
N ILE A 101 -5.47 5.97 -3.87
CA ILE A 101 -4.25 5.33 -4.37
C ILE A 101 -3.28 5.17 -3.18
N CYS A 102 -2.78 3.95 -2.96
CA CYS A 102 -1.78 3.66 -1.95
C CYS A 102 -0.45 3.27 -2.62
N LEU A 103 0.64 3.95 -2.26
CA LEU A 103 1.95 3.79 -2.87
C LEU A 103 2.97 3.30 -1.85
N SER A 104 3.61 2.15 -2.11
CA SER A 104 4.67 1.58 -1.27
C SER A 104 6.04 1.78 -1.90
N ALA A 105 7.02 2.24 -1.10
CA ALA A 105 8.42 2.30 -1.44
C ALA A 105 9.29 1.92 -0.24
N LEU A 106 10.20 0.96 -0.39
CA LEU A 106 11.08 0.53 0.71
C LEU A 106 12.44 1.22 0.70
N LEU A 107 12.95 1.59 -0.48
CA LEU A 107 14.31 2.10 -0.65
C LEU A 107 14.32 3.61 -0.85
N THR A 108 15.39 4.27 -0.38
CA THR A 108 15.63 5.69 -0.61
C THR A 108 15.82 6.04 -2.09
N THR A 109 16.21 5.07 -2.91
CA THR A 109 16.33 5.22 -4.36
C THR A 109 15.00 5.12 -5.10
N THR A 110 13.99 4.48 -4.52
CA THR A 110 12.69 4.25 -5.15
C THR A 110 11.59 5.20 -4.64
N ILE A 111 11.82 5.87 -3.50
CA ILE A 111 10.85 6.78 -2.89
C ILE A 111 10.45 7.93 -3.83
N ILE A 112 11.36 8.35 -4.72
CA ILE A 112 11.08 9.42 -5.69
C ILE A 112 9.94 9.06 -6.65
N ALA A 113 9.72 7.77 -6.92
CA ALA A 113 8.63 7.33 -7.76
C ALA A 113 7.25 7.56 -7.13
N GLN A 114 7.15 7.69 -5.80
CA GLN A 114 5.91 8.15 -5.15
C GLN A 114 5.60 9.59 -5.58
N LYS A 115 6.61 10.47 -5.59
CA LYS A 115 6.45 11.85 -6.04
C LYS A 115 6.06 11.93 -7.52
N GLU A 116 6.67 11.09 -8.37
CA GLU A 116 6.35 11.04 -9.81
C GLU A 116 4.87 10.74 -10.07
N VAL A 117 4.23 9.88 -9.24
CA VAL A 117 2.79 9.62 -9.35
C VAL A 117 1.97 10.87 -9.02
N LEU A 118 2.32 11.57 -7.94
CA LEU A 118 1.62 12.80 -7.54
C LEU A 118 1.81 13.93 -8.54
N ASP A 119 3.01 14.09 -9.07
CA ASP A 119 3.30 15.10 -10.11
C ASP A 119 2.51 14.80 -11.39
N ALA A 120 2.50 13.54 -11.84
CA ALA A 120 1.72 13.13 -13.00
C ALA A 120 0.20 13.35 -12.80
N LEU A 121 -0.34 13.04 -11.61
CA LEU A 121 -1.74 13.34 -11.27
C LEU A 121 -2.05 14.83 -11.38
N LYS A 122 -1.13 15.69 -10.91
CA LYS A 122 -1.27 17.16 -11.02
C LYS A 122 -1.22 17.62 -12.48
N GLU A 123 -0.25 17.15 -13.24
CA GLU A 123 -0.08 17.51 -14.65
C GLU A 123 -1.27 17.07 -15.51
N MET A 124 -1.87 15.92 -15.20
CA MET A 124 -3.05 15.39 -15.88
C MET A 124 -4.37 16.04 -15.39
N GLY A 125 -4.35 16.87 -14.35
CA GLY A 125 -5.54 17.49 -13.76
C GLY A 125 -6.40 16.52 -12.93
N HIS A 126 -5.84 15.41 -12.45
CA HIS A 126 -6.52 14.34 -11.73
C HIS A 126 -6.13 14.25 -10.25
N ARG A 127 -5.35 15.22 -9.71
CA ARG A 127 -4.89 15.17 -8.31
C ARG A 127 -6.03 15.13 -7.30
N GLU A 128 -7.11 15.84 -7.58
CA GLU A 128 -8.26 15.95 -6.69
C GLU A 128 -9.26 14.79 -6.82
N ASP A 129 -9.08 13.93 -7.84
CA ASP A 129 -9.97 12.79 -8.08
C ASP A 129 -9.73 11.66 -7.07
N PHE A 130 -8.55 11.63 -6.43
CA PHE A 130 -8.10 10.55 -5.56
C PHE A 130 -7.51 11.06 -4.26
N LYS A 131 -7.76 10.35 -3.16
CA LYS A 131 -6.89 10.42 -2.00
C LYS A 131 -5.61 9.64 -2.29
N VAL A 132 -4.46 10.17 -1.88
CA VAL A 132 -3.17 9.49 -2.07
C VAL A 132 -2.50 9.28 -0.72
N MET A 133 -2.31 8.01 -0.36
CA MET A 133 -1.57 7.61 0.83
C MET A 133 -0.25 6.96 0.42
N ILE A 134 0.81 7.30 1.13
CA ILE A 134 2.12 6.69 0.94
C ILE A 134 2.54 5.86 2.16
N GLY A 135 3.44 4.92 1.93
CA GLY A 135 4.02 4.09 2.99
C GLY A 135 5.29 3.39 2.54
N GLY A 136 5.84 2.56 3.43
CA GLY A 136 7.10 1.85 3.25
C GLY A 136 8.26 2.50 4.01
N ALA A 137 9.32 1.72 4.27
CA ALA A 137 10.36 2.10 5.23
C ALA A 137 11.17 3.36 4.85
N ALA A 138 11.20 3.74 3.58
CA ALA A 138 11.83 4.98 3.14
C ALA A 138 10.90 6.21 3.26
N SER A 139 9.59 6.00 3.42
CA SER A 139 8.58 7.06 3.52
C SER A 139 8.50 7.62 4.94
N SER A 140 7.98 8.83 5.07
CA SER A 140 7.73 9.50 6.34
C SER A 140 6.60 10.52 6.20
N GLN A 141 6.10 11.01 7.33
CA GLN A 141 5.11 12.09 7.34
C GLN A 141 5.63 13.36 6.65
N ASN A 142 6.89 13.75 6.93
CA ASN A 142 7.51 14.91 6.27
C ASN A 142 7.60 14.74 4.75
N TRP A 143 7.92 13.54 4.29
CA TRP A 143 7.95 13.23 2.86
C TRP A 143 6.56 13.31 2.23
N ALA A 144 5.53 12.79 2.91
CA ALA A 144 4.15 12.91 2.43
C ALA A 144 3.73 14.37 2.24
N GLU A 145 4.04 15.22 3.22
CA GLU A 145 3.76 16.66 3.15
C GLU A 145 4.54 17.35 2.01
N GLU A 146 5.83 17.02 1.86
CA GLU A 146 6.69 17.58 0.81
C GLU A 146 6.16 17.30 -0.60
N ILE A 147 5.72 16.05 -0.86
CA ILE A 147 5.24 15.66 -2.18
C ILE A 147 3.75 15.97 -2.39
N GLY A 148 3.04 16.35 -1.33
CA GLY A 148 1.62 16.66 -1.36
C GLY A 148 0.72 15.43 -1.39
N ALA A 149 1.11 14.34 -0.71
CA ALA A 149 0.23 13.21 -0.42
C ALA A 149 -0.78 13.59 0.67
N ASP A 150 -1.95 12.92 0.68
CA ASP A 150 -2.98 13.19 1.69
C ASP A 150 -2.65 12.53 3.04
N ALA A 151 -1.85 11.45 3.03
CA ALA A 151 -1.49 10.76 4.26
C ALA A 151 -0.22 9.89 4.12
N TYR A 152 0.35 9.54 5.27
CA TYR A 152 1.40 8.55 5.45
C TYR A 152 0.97 7.49 6.46
N GLY A 153 1.07 6.23 6.10
CA GLY A 153 0.87 5.10 7.00
C GLY A 153 2.21 4.48 7.39
N ALA A 154 2.58 4.55 8.67
CA ALA A 154 3.84 4.02 9.17
C ALA A 154 3.84 2.49 9.23
N ASP A 155 2.67 1.89 9.45
CA ASP A 155 2.46 0.45 9.43
C ASP A 155 1.08 0.09 8.83
N ALA A 156 0.80 -1.22 8.77
CA ALA A 156 -0.41 -1.70 8.12
C ALA A 156 -1.69 -1.41 8.91
N GLN A 157 -1.60 -1.32 10.24
CA GLN A 157 -2.75 -0.96 11.07
C GLN A 157 -3.05 0.53 10.92
N GLU A 158 -2.07 1.39 11.09
CA GLU A 158 -2.22 2.83 10.95
C GLU A 158 -2.70 3.21 9.54
N ALA A 159 -2.13 2.61 8.49
CA ALA A 159 -2.58 2.81 7.11
C ALA A 159 -4.07 2.47 6.94
N THR A 160 -4.53 1.39 7.58
CA THR A 160 -5.94 0.99 7.53
C THR A 160 -6.85 1.97 8.26
N GLU A 161 -6.46 2.44 9.44
CA GLU A 161 -7.21 3.43 10.22
C GLU A 161 -7.33 4.75 9.46
N ILE A 162 -6.23 5.21 8.86
CA ILE A 162 -6.19 6.42 8.02
C ILE A 162 -7.12 6.26 6.79
N ALA A 163 -7.08 5.12 6.10
CA ALA A 163 -7.94 4.90 4.95
C ALA A 163 -9.44 4.94 5.32
N ILE A 164 -9.78 4.34 6.48
CA ILE A 164 -11.15 4.40 7.02
C ILE A 164 -11.54 5.85 7.27
N ASP A 165 -10.68 6.65 7.88
CA ASP A 165 -11.01 8.05 8.23
C ASP A 165 -11.11 8.96 7.02
N LEU A 166 -10.24 8.77 6.01
CA LEU A 166 -10.26 9.56 4.77
C LEU A 166 -11.42 9.23 3.84
N LEU A 167 -11.95 7.99 3.89
CA LEU A 167 -13.00 7.51 2.99
C LEU A 167 -14.36 7.32 3.69
N LYS A 168 -14.47 7.60 4.99
CA LYS A 168 -15.78 7.67 5.66
C LYS A 168 -16.64 8.76 5.00
N LYS A 169 -17.75 8.32 4.44
CA LYS A 169 -18.81 9.22 3.92
C LYS A 169 -19.75 9.62 5.03
#